data_90f1b431a33f86d575a92750a4f984db
#
_entry.id   90f1b431a33f86d575a92750a4f984db
#
_cell.length_a   1.000
_cell.length_b   1.000
_cell.length_c   1.000
_cell.angle_alpha   90.00
_cell.angle_beta   90.00
_cell.angle_gamma   90.00
#
_symmetry.space_group_name_H-M   'P 1'
#
loop_
_entity.id
_entity.type
_entity.pdbx_description
1 polymer ?
#
loop_
_entity_poly.entity_id
_entity_poly.type
_entity_poly.pdbx_seq_one_letter_code
_entity_poly.pdbx_strand_id
1 'polypeptide(L)'
;MKKAILVIDMQEIFVGENHAAIFKYDIEELIMQVNHVIDNNNGNLVIYVRNLMKKSFINRFAPFQVYEGTREAQLAAALHIVSDHIFDKYTGDAFSNLELNTFLKQQKVEVLEVIGVDGGGCVALTGIGACKAGYNVIINTKAIGTVMKAKQKKYNKLLAELGATFV
;
A
#
# COMPACT_ATOMS: atom_id res chain seq x y z
N MET A 1 11.68 19.34 -0.55
CA MET A 1 10.70 18.49 -1.31
C MET A 1 9.66 17.97 -0.33
N LYS A 2 8.38 18.17 -0.65
CA LYS A 2 7.29 17.68 0.20
C LYS A 2 7.11 16.17 0.01
N LYS A 3 7.16 15.41 1.10
CA LYS A 3 7.03 13.94 1.09
C LYS A 3 5.65 13.51 1.59
N ALA A 4 5.12 12.41 1.04
CA ALA A 4 4.03 11.65 1.62
C ALA A 4 4.41 10.18 1.76
N ILE A 5 3.84 9.52 2.76
CA ILE A 5 3.96 8.09 3.01
C ILE A 5 2.64 7.44 2.55
N LEU A 6 2.73 6.51 1.61
CA LEU A 6 1.59 5.69 1.16
C LEU A 6 1.63 4.34 1.87
N VAL A 7 0.66 4.12 2.75
CA VAL A 7 0.47 2.87 3.49
C VAL A 7 -0.53 2.01 2.71
N ILE A 8 -0.03 0.97 2.04
CA ILE A 8 -0.78 0.19 1.06
C ILE A 8 -1.36 -1.08 1.69
N ASP A 9 -2.68 -1.22 1.60
CA ASP A 9 -3.45 -2.44 1.89
C ASP A 9 -3.20 -3.08 3.28
N MET A 10 -2.87 -2.25 4.28
CA MET A 10 -2.72 -2.72 5.66
C MET A 10 -4.10 -2.92 6.32
N GLN A 11 -4.91 -3.83 5.72
CA GLN A 11 -6.30 -4.13 6.09
C GLN A 11 -6.41 -5.46 6.85
N GLU A 12 -7.51 -5.63 7.60
CA GLU A 12 -7.80 -6.82 8.40
C GLU A 12 -7.68 -8.13 7.60
N ILE A 13 -8.13 -8.16 6.34
CA ILE A 13 -8.04 -9.35 5.47
C ILE A 13 -6.60 -9.76 5.14
N PHE A 14 -5.66 -8.80 5.12
CA PHE A 14 -4.28 -9.04 4.71
C PHE A 14 -3.33 -9.22 5.89
N VAL A 15 -3.51 -8.45 6.95
CA VAL A 15 -2.57 -8.38 8.09
C VAL A 15 -3.26 -8.33 9.46
N GLY A 16 -4.58 -8.48 9.53
CA GLY A 16 -5.32 -8.55 10.79
C GLY A 16 -5.17 -9.90 11.48
N GLU A 17 -5.68 -10.01 12.70
CA GLU A 17 -5.66 -11.23 13.51
C GLU A 17 -6.27 -12.44 12.78
N ASN A 18 -7.33 -12.22 12.00
CA ASN A 18 -8.03 -13.25 11.22
C ASN A 18 -7.80 -13.10 9.71
N HIS A 19 -6.58 -12.72 9.31
CA HIS A 19 -6.24 -12.55 7.91
C HIS A 19 -6.41 -13.84 7.10
N ALA A 20 -6.61 -13.72 5.79
CA ALA A 20 -6.76 -14.88 4.93
C ALA A 20 -5.46 -15.70 4.86
N ALA A 21 -5.55 -17.01 5.00
CA ALA A 21 -4.43 -17.94 5.15
C ALA A 21 -3.41 -17.94 3.98
N ILE A 22 -3.78 -17.35 2.85
CA ILE A 22 -2.86 -17.15 1.71
C ILE A 22 -1.82 -16.05 1.96
N PHE A 23 -2.09 -15.10 2.88
CA PHE A 23 -1.22 -13.98 3.20
C PHE A 23 -0.27 -14.35 4.36
N LYS A 24 0.81 -15.04 4.01
CA LYS A 24 1.81 -15.55 4.95
C LYS A 24 2.93 -14.52 5.15
N TYR A 25 2.60 -13.40 5.76
CA TYR A 25 3.60 -12.42 6.20
C TYR A 25 4.09 -12.75 7.62
N ASP A 26 5.24 -12.23 7.99
CA ASP A 26 5.59 -12.03 9.40
C ASP A 26 4.85 -10.77 9.87
N ILE A 27 3.61 -10.98 10.35
CA ILE A 27 2.66 -9.89 10.59
C ILE A 27 3.11 -8.98 11.73
N GLU A 28 3.64 -9.56 12.82
CA GLU A 28 4.09 -8.79 13.98
C GLU A 28 5.23 -7.86 13.59
N GLU A 29 6.26 -8.40 12.95
CA GLU A 29 7.39 -7.62 12.46
C GLU A 29 6.96 -6.57 11.42
N LEU A 30 6.10 -6.95 10.47
CA LEU A 30 5.61 -6.04 9.44
C LEU A 30 4.84 -4.86 10.05
N ILE A 31 3.89 -5.13 10.95
CA ILE A 31 3.10 -4.06 11.60
C ILE A 31 4.03 -3.16 12.43
N MET A 32 4.98 -3.73 13.16
CA MET A 32 5.96 -2.96 13.92
C MET A 32 6.76 -2.03 13.01
N GLN A 33 7.27 -2.51 11.88
CA GLN A 33 8.04 -1.70 10.94
C GLN A 33 7.19 -0.63 10.25
N VAL A 34 5.96 -0.96 9.85
CA VAL A 34 5.02 -0.01 9.24
C VAL A 34 4.67 1.09 10.24
N ASN A 35 4.32 0.73 11.48
CA ASN A 35 4.02 1.70 12.53
C ASN A 35 5.23 2.57 12.86
N HIS A 36 6.45 2.00 12.88
CA HIS A 36 7.67 2.77 13.05
C HIS A 36 7.82 3.87 11.99
N VAL A 37 7.55 3.56 10.72
CA VAL A 37 7.60 4.57 9.64
C VAL A 37 6.49 5.61 9.83
N ILE A 38 5.28 5.20 10.20
CA ILE A 38 4.15 6.10 10.45
C ILE A 38 4.46 7.07 11.60
N ASP A 39 4.95 6.57 12.72
CA ASP A 39 5.24 7.36 13.92
C ASP A 39 6.39 8.35 13.69
N ASN A 40 7.35 7.97 12.86
CA ASN A 40 8.50 8.79 12.49
C ASN A 40 8.28 9.59 11.19
N ASN A 41 7.04 9.95 10.88
CA ASN A 41 6.71 10.68 9.66
C ASN A 41 7.31 12.09 9.57
N ASN A 42 7.77 12.66 10.69
CA ASN A 42 8.40 13.99 10.76
C ASN A 42 7.54 15.12 10.14
N GLY A 43 6.22 15.06 10.32
CA GLY A 43 5.28 16.03 9.78
C GLY A 43 4.97 15.85 8.29
N ASN A 44 5.43 14.77 7.66
CA ASN A 44 5.01 14.39 6.31
C ASN A 44 3.58 13.86 6.32
N LEU A 45 2.93 13.93 5.18
CA LEU A 45 1.61 13.34 5.00
C LEU A 45 1.68 11.83 5.13
N VAL A 46 0.76 11.24 5.89
CA VAL A 46 0.52 9.79 5.92
C VAL A 46 -0.83 9.54 5.26
N ILE A 47 -0.86 8.68 4.26
CA ILE A 47 -2.02 8.37 3.44
C ILE A 47 -2.23 6.87 3.43
N TYR A 48 -3.41 6.42 3.82
CA TYR A 48 -3.79 5.01 3.82
C TYR A 48 -4.53 4.68 2.52
N VAL A 49 -4.13 3.60 1.88
CA VAL A 49 -4.81 3.11 0.67
C VAL A 49 -5.37 1.74 0.97
N ARG A 50 -6.68 1.57 0.75
CA ARG A 50 -7.37 0.28 0.91
C ARG A 50 -7.68 -0.32 -0.44
N ASN A 51 -7.49 -1.62 -0.56
CA ASN A 51 -7.96 -2.38 -1.71
C ASN A 51 -9.38 -2.86 -1.48
N LEU A 52 -10.28 -2.59 -2.40
CA LEU A 52 -11.66 -3.08 -2.38
C LEU A 52 -11.96 -3.88 -3.63
N MET A 53 -12.89 -4.81 -3.51
CA MET A 53 -13.42 -5.58 -4.62
C MET A 53 -14.84 -5.11 -4.95
N LYS A 54 -15.15 -5.00 -6.24
CA LYS A 54 -16.53 -4.79 -6.68
C LYS A 54 -17.32 -6.09 -6.48
N LYS A 55 -18.53 -5.99 -5.94
CA LYS A 55 -19.43 -7.13 -5.83
C LYS A 55 -19.76 -7.63 -7.24
N SER A 56 -19.29 -8.83 -7.57
CA SER A 56 -19.58 -9.49 -8.84
C SER A 56 -19.65 -11.00 -8.63
N PHE A 57 -20.32 -11.70 -9.57
CA PHE A 57 -20.42 -13.16 -9.53
C PHE A 57 -19.02 -13.82 -9.58
N ILE A 58 -18.09 -13.26 -10.36
CA ILE A 58 -16.73 -13.78 -10.50
C ILE A 58 -15.95 -13.63 -9.21
N ASN A 59 -16.04 -12.47 -8.56
CA ASN A 59 -15.32 -12.16 -7.32
C ASN A 59 -15.77 -13.01 -6.12
N ARG A 60 -16.96 -13.63 -6.22
CA ARG A 60 -17.47 -14.57 -5.21
C ARG A 60 -16.59 -15.81 -5.05
N PHE A 61 -15.85 -16.19 -6.09
CA PHE A 61 -14.95 -17.36 -6.09
C PHE A 61 -13.48 -16.98 -5.83
N ALA A 62 -13.20 -15.72 -5.54
CA ALA A 62 -11.85 -15.31 -5.19
C ALA A 62 -11.39 -15.96 -3.87
N PRO A 63 -10.09 -16.22 -3.69
CA PRO A 63 -9.54 -16.84 -2.48
C PRO A 63 -9.71 -15.98 -1.22
N PHE A 64 -10.02 -14.73 -1.38
CA PHE A 64 -10.42 -13.79 -0.33
C PHE A 64 -11.42 -12.79 -0.88
N GLN A 65 -12.17 -12.17 0.00
CA GLN A 65 -13.16 -11.15 -0.37
C GLN A 65 -12.96 -9.92 0.50
N VAL A 66 -12.99 -8.75 -0.13
CA VAL A 66 -12.81 -7.46 0.56
C VAL A 66 -13.76 -6.45 -0.05
N TYR A 67 -14.93 -6.33 0.59
CA TYR A 67 -15.99 -5.44 0.11
C TYR A 67 -16.13 -4.24 1.04
N GLU A 68 -16.55 -3.12 0.46
CA GLU A 68 -16.85 -1.91 1.20
C GLU A 68 -17.84 -2.20 2.36
N GLY A 69 -17.57 -1.63 3.54
CA GLY A 69 -18.39 -1.77 4.73
C GLY A 69 -18.18 -3.08 5.52
N THR A 70 -17.34 -4.00 5.04
CA THR A 70 -17.02 -5.23 5.79
C THR A 70 -15.85 -5.02 6.75
N ARG A 71 -15.73 -5.89 7.77
CA ARG A 71 -14.59 -5.88 8.70
C ARG A 71 -13.28 -6.12 7.97
N GLU A 72 -13.27 -7.04 7.01
CA GLU A 72 -12.11 -7.41 6.20
C GLU A 72 -11.51 -6.22 5.44
N ALA A 73 -12.35 -5.24 5.08
CA ALA A 73 -11.95 -4.03 4.36
C ALA A 73 -11.41 -2.92 5.27
N GLN A 74 -11.60 -3.02 6.59
CA GLN A 74 -11.08 -2.00 7.51
C GLN A 74 -9.56 -2.08 7.59
N LEU A 75 -8.92 -0.96 7.93
CA LEU A 75 -7.51 -0.95 8.32
C LEU A 75 -7.32 -1.82 9.55
N ALA A 76 -6.21 -2.55 9.61
CA ALA A 76 -5.94 -3.48 10.70
C ALA A 76 -5.91 -2.76 12.05
N ALA A 77 -6.51 -3.38 13.08
CA ALA A 77 -6.64 -2.76 14.41
C ALA A 77 -5.30 -2.41 15.07
N ALA A 78 -4.24 -3.15 14.73
CA ALA A 78 -2.89 -2.91 15.25
C ALA A 78 -2.11 -1.84 14.46
N LEU A 79 -2.67 -1.30 13.37
CA LEU A 79 -2.05 -0.23 12.58
C LEU A 79 -2.26 1.13 13.26
N HIS A 80 -1.23 1.93 13.36
CA HIS A 80 -1.34 3.30 13.84
C HIS A 80 -1.98 4.22 12.79
N ILE A 81 -3.05 4.91 13.17
CA ILE A 81 -3.79 5.84 12.31
C ILE A 81 -3.54 7.26 12.81
N VAL A 82 -2.78 8.03 12.03
CA VAL A 82 -2.36 9.39 12.38
C VAL A 82 -2.99 10.46 11.49
N SER A 83 -3.79 10.05 10.51
CA SER A 83 -4.56 10.95 9.63
C SER A 83 -5.85 10.29 9.16
N ASP A 84 -6.76 11.10 8.65
CA ASP A 84 -8.02 10.68 8.02
C ASP A 84 -7.94 10.58 6.48
N HIS A 85 -6.72 10.67 5.92
CA HIS A 85 -6.50 10.54 4.48
C HIS A 85 -6.53 9.08 4.06
N ILE A 86 -7.72 8.57 3.80
CA ILE A 86 -7.98 7.19 3.38
C ILE A 86 -8.55 7.20 1.96
N PHE A 87 -7.94 6.45 1.05
CA PHE A 87 -8.38 6.32 -0.34
C PHE A 87 -8.58 4.86 -0.70
N ASP A 88 -9.63 4.58 -1.46
CA ASP A 88 -9.96 3.22 -1.91
C ASP A 88 -9.51 3.00 -3.35
N LYS A 89 -9.01 1.82 -3.64
CA LYS A 89 -8.68 1.39 -5.00
C LYS A 89 -9.32 0.03 -5.30
N TYR A 90 -9.59 -0.19 -6.58
CA TYR A 90 -10.19 -1.44 -7.08
C TYR A 90 -9.25 -2.21 -8.01
N THR A 91 -8.01 -1.79 -8.09
CA THR A 91 -6.92 -2.42 -8.84
C THR A 91 -5.65 -2.47 -7.99
N GLY A 92 -4.60 -3.13 -8.46
CA GLY A 92 -3.34 -3.20 -7.72
C GLY A 92 -2.60 -1.85 -7.61
N ASP A 93 -2.84 -0.93 -8.55
CA ASP A 93 -2.19 0.39 -8.58
C ASP A 93 -3.07 1.45 -7.90
N ALA A 94 -2.57 2.10 -6.86
CA ALA A 94 -3.27 3.18 -6.17
C ALA A 94 -3.50 4.41 -7.06
N PHE A 95 -2.67 4.61 -8.07
CA PHE A 95 -2.81 5.69 -9.06
C PHE A 95 -3.99 5.50 -10.01
N SER A 96 -4.68 4.36 -9.96
CA SER A 96 -6.01 4.20 -10.58
C SER A 96 -7.10 5.04 -9.90
N ASN A 97 -6.88 5.51 -8.66
CA ASN A 97 -7.79 6.40 -7.96
C ASN A 97 -7.46 7.87 -8.33
N LEU A 98 -8.40 8.54 -9.00
CA LEU A 98 -8.23 9.94 -9.45
C LEU A 98 -8.27 10.95 -8.29
N GLU A 99 -8.97 10.63 -7.20
CA GLU A 99 -9.05 11.49 -6.01
C GLU A 99 -7.69 11.52 -5.29
N LEU A 100 -7.04 10.38 -5.14
CA LEU A 100 -5.67 10.29 -4.61
C LEU A 100 -4.70 11.13 -5.45
N ASN A 101 -4.75 10.98 -6.78
CA ASN A 101 -3.90 11.75 -7.69
C ASN A 101 -4.11 13.26 -7.55
N THR A 102 -5.37 13.68 -7.47
CA THR A 102 -5.74 15.08 -7.30
C THR A 102 -5.26 15.61 -5.95
N PHE A 103 -5.48 14.85 -4.88
CA PHE A 103 -5.03 15.20 -3.53
C PHE A 103 -3.51 15.39 -3.46
N LEU A 104 -2.73 14.43 -3.98
CA LEU A 104 -1.27 14.52 -3.99
C LEU A 104 -0.76 15.77 -4.71
N LYS A 105 -1.37 16.11 -5.86
CA LYS A 105 -1.05 17.33 -6.62
C LYS A 105 -1.41 18.62 -5.87
N GLN A 106 -2.60 18.67 -5.27
CA GLN A 106 -3.03 19.81 -4.45
C GLN A 106 -2.12 20.03 -3.25
N GLN A 107 -1.66 18.93 -2.64
CA GLN A 107 -0.70 18.96 -1.55
C GLN A 107 0.73 19.27 -2.01
N LYS A 108 1.00 19.39 -3.32
CA LYS A 108 2.33 19.63 -3.90
C LYS A 108 3.36 18.61 -3.43
N VAL A 109 2.95 17.33 -3.36
CA VAL A 109 3.85 16.21 -3.03
C VAL A 109 4.82 16.00 -4.18
N GLU A 110 6.08 15.76 -3.87
CA GLU A 110 7.16 15.50 -4.84
C GLU A 110 7.80 14.14 -4.61
N VAL A 111 7.76 13.65 -3.36
CA VAL A 111 8.36 12.37 -2.95
C VAL A 111 7.31 11.47 -2.34
N LEU A 112 7.27 10.22 -2.76
CA LEU A 112 6.38 9.20 -2.22
C LEU A 112 7.20 8.04 -1.63
N GLU A 113 7.05 7.83 -0.33
CA GLU A 113 7.54 6.62 0.32
C GLU A 113 6.39 5.60 0.35
N VAL A 114 6.64 4.40 -0.17
CA VAL A 114 5.63 3.34 -0.30
C VAL A 114 5.97 2.18 0.63
N ILE A 115 4.99 1.83 1.48
CA ILE A 115 5.07 0.75 2.48
C ILE A 115 3.79 -0.09 2.47
N GLY A 116 3.79 -1.25 3.14
CA GLY A 116 2.61 -2.11 3.31
C GLY A 116 2.68 -3.42 2.53
N VAL A 117 1.59 -3.87 1.94
CA VAL A 117 1.48 -5.18 1.25
C VAL A 117 0.81 -5.09 -0.12
N ASP A 118 1.10 -5.95 -1.05
CA ASP A 118 2.15 -6.95 -1.20
C ASP A 118 3.30 -6.39 -2.06
N GLY A 119 4.54 -6.66 -1.68
CA GLY A 119 5.71 -6.18 -2.41
C GLY A 119 5.84 -6.73 -3.83
N GLY A 120 5.20 -7.85 -4.15
CA GLY A 120 5.08 -8.38 -5.52
C GLY A 120 3.72 -8.08 -6.17
N GLY A 121 2.93 -7.20 -5.55
CA GLY A 121 1.59 -6.82 -5.96
C GLY A 121 1.35 -5.32 -5.82
N CYS A 122 0.42 -4.95 -4.94
CA CYS A 122 -0.09 -3.58 -4.83
C CYS A 122 0.98 -2.53 -4.49
N VAL A 123 1.95 -2.85 -3.62
CA VAL A 123 3.08 -1.96 -3.31
C VAL A 123 3.90 -1.67 -4.56
N ALA A 124 4.35 -2.73 -5.26
CA ALA A 124 5.16 -2.55 -6.46
C ALA A 124 4.41 -1.85 -7.59
N LEU A 125 3.14 -2.23 -7.83
CA LEU A 125 2.32 -1.60 -8.87
C LEU A 125 2.06 -0.12 -8.58
N THR A 126 1.81 0.23 -7.31
CA THR A 126 1.66 1.62 -6.87
C THR A 126 2.97 2.40 -7.03
N GLY A 127 4.11 1.80 -6.67
CA GLY A 127 5.41 2.42 -6.89
C GLY A 127 5.70 2.69 -8.37
N ILE A 128 5.37 1.74 -9.26
CA ILE A 128 5.49 1.90 -10.71
C ILE A 128 4.54 3.01 -11.22
N GLY A 129 3.29 3.03 -10.75
CA GLY A 129 2.33 4.09 -11.08
C GLY A 129 2.83 5.47 -10.65
N ALA A 130 3.38 5.57 -9.44
CA ALA A 130 3.97 6.79 -8.90
C ALA A 130 5.16 7.30 -9.74
N CYS A 131 6.11 6.42 -10.11
CA CYS A 131 7.22 6.77 -10.99
C CYS A 131 6.72 7.30 -12.34
N LYS A 132 5.75 6.62 -12.95
CA LYS A 132 5.14 7.05 -14.23
C LYS A 132 4.39 8.37 -14.12
N ALA A 133 3.84 8.69 -12.95
CA ALA A 133 3.18 9.95 -12.65
C ALA A 133 4.18 11.10 -12.34
N GLY A 134 5.49 10.82 -12.32
CA GLY A 134 6.56 11.81 -12.16
C GLY A 134 6.99 12.06 -10.71
N TYR A 135 6.60 11.22 -9.76
CA TYR A 135 7.06 11.32 -8.36
C TYR A 135 8.43 10.68 -8.17
N ASN A 136 9.22 11.24 -7.25
CA ASN A 136 10.39 10.55 -6.71
C ASN A 136 9.90 9.48 -5.74
N VAL A 137 10.21 8.21 -6.01
CA VAL A 137 9.67 7.07 -5.27
C VAL A 137 10.72 6.44 -4.38
N ILE A 138 10.37 6.21 -3.12
CA ILE A 138 11.14 5.46 -2.14
C ILE A 138 10.36 4.18 -1.81
N ILE A 139 10.99 3.04 -1.99
CA ILE A 139 10.48 1.73 -1.59
C ILE A 139 11.16 1.35 -0.27
N ASN A 140 10.43 1.43 0.84
CA ASN A 140 10.99 1.09 2.16
C ASN A 140 10.86 -0.41 2.40
N THR A 141 11.92 -1.14 2.08
CA THR A 141 11.90 -2.61 2.06
C THR A 141 11.66 -3.26 3.41
N LYS A 142 11.98 -2.58 4.51
CA LYS A 142 11.76 -3.09 5.88
C LYS A 142 10.30 -3.06 6.28
N ALA A 143 9.53 -2.12 5.72
CA ALA A 143 8.11 -1.96 6.00
C ALA A 143 7.22 -2.53 4.88
N ILE A 144 7.68 -3.58 4.19
CA ILE A 144 6.93 -4.23 3.10
C ILE A 144 6.84 -5.73 3.34
N GLY A 145 5.60 -6.22 3.47
CA GLY A 145 5.30 -7.65 3.45
C GLY A 145 5.21 -8.19 2.01
N THR A 146 5.76 -9.40 1.77
CA THR A 146 5.75 -9.99 0.43
C THR A 146 5.46 -11.48 0.47
N VAL A 147 4.36 -11.88 -0.15
CA VAL A 147 4.03 -13.27 -0.48
C VAL A 147 4.50 -13.61 -1.90
N MET A 148 4.29 -12.71 -2.85
CA MET A 148 4.61 -12.92 -4.27
C MET A 148 6.08 -12.60 -4.60
N LYS A 149 7.03 -13.29 -3.96
CA LYS A 149 8.48 -13.02 -4.05
C LYS A 149 9.04 -13.01 -5.49
N ALA A 150 8.59 -13.91 -6.35
CA ALA A 150 9.05 -13.96 -7.75
C ALA A 150 8.61 -12.71 -8.54
N LYS A 151 7.39 -12.25 -8.33
CA LYS A 151 6.90 -11.00 -8.94
C LYS A 151 7.60 -9.78 -8.35
N GLN A 152 7.85 -9.75 -7.04
CA GLN A 152 8.60 -8.69 -6.39
C GLN A 152 9.97 -8.49 -7.04
N LYS A 153 10.72 -9.57 -7.24
CA LYS A 153 12.04 -9.50 -7.91
C LYS A 153 11.95 -8.85 -9.30
N LYS A 154 10.94 -9.22 -10.09
CA LYS A 154 10.68 -8.64 -11.41
C LYS A 154 10.33 -7.15 -11.31
N TYR A 155 9.42 -6.79 -10.42
CA TYR A 155 8.97 -5.41 -10.27
C TYR A 155 10.04 -4.50 -9.66
N ASN A 156 10.86 -5.00 -8.73
CA ASN A 156 11.97 -4.23 -8.18
C ASN A 156 12.99 -3.85 -9.25
N LYS A 157 13.24 -4.73 -10.23
CA LYS A 157 14.08 -4.38 -11.38
C LYS A 157 13.47 -3.23 -12.18
N LEU A 158 12.18 -3.30 -12.49
CA LEU A 158 11.48 -2.24 -13.21
C LEU A 158 11.44 -0.93 -12.42
N LEU A 159 11.20 -0.99 -11.11
CA LEU A 159 11.21 0.19 -10.23
C LEU A 159 12.58 0.87 -10.21
N ALA A 160 13.68 0.09 -10.15
CA ALA A 160 15.02 0.63 -10.24
C ALA A 160 15.29 1.29 -11.60
N GLU A 161 14.86 0.69 -12.70
CA GLU A 161 14.94 1.25 -14.06
C GLU A 161 14.14 2.55 -14.20
N LEU A 162 13.04 2.70 -13.45
CA LEU A 162 12.23 3.92 -13.40
C LEU A 162 12.75 4.98 -12.40
N GLY A 163 13.86 4.70 -11.72
CA GLY A 163 14.52 5.65 -10.81
C GLY A 163 14.03 5.60 -9.37
N ALA A 164 13.27 4.58 -8.96
CA ALA A 164 12.91 4.40 -7.55
C ALA A 164 14.14 4.05 -6.70
N THR A 165 14.20 4.59 -5.48
CA THR A 165 15.22 4.26 -4.49
C THR A 165 14.68 3.24 -3.48
N PHE A 166 15.56 2.38 -2.97
CA PHE A 166 15.23 1.34 -1.99
C PHE A 166 15.97 1.62 -0.68
N VAL A 167 15.26 1.57 0.45
CA VAL A 167 15.80 1.80 1.80
C VAL A 167 15.43 0.67 2.75
#